data_df15a09768a93d0ef7507efd34e0d3df
#
_entry.id   df15a09768a93d0ef7507efd34e0d3df
#
_cell.length_a   1.000
_cell.length_b   1.000
_cell.length_c   1.000
_cell.angle_alpha   90.00
_cell.angle_beta   90.00
_cell.angle_gamma   90.00
#
_symmetry.space_group_name_H-M   'P 1'
#
loop_
_entity.id
_entity.type
_entity.pdbx_description
1 polymer ?
#
loop_
_entity_poly.entity_id
_entity_poly.type
_entity_poly.pdbx_seq_one_letter_code
_entity_poly.pdbx_strand_id
1 'polypeptide(L)'
;QNETVYQAMDLCLECKACKSECPSNVDMAKIKYEYLAQYYGEHGYPIRSYVFGYIGVLAKIASIFAPISNWIAENRMNRWLLDRFLGIDERRKLPQFTSNTFSKWFRSHISPNNDKGSIVLFNDTFSEYEEPSIAIAATKILESAGYNVILERKKVCYLLDWAVKLSMQKILYMLMV
;
A
#
# COMPACT_ATOMS: atom_id res chain seq x y z
N GLN A 1 -27.43 3.41 -8.70
CA GLN A 1 -27.05 2.18 -7.98
C GLN A 1 -27.50 2.27 -6.53
N ASN A 2 -27.85 1.11 -5.91
CA ASN A 2 -28.51 1.11 -4.61
C ASN A 2 -27.48 1.30 -3.48
N GLU A 3 -27.66 2.35 -2.67
CA GLU A 3 -26.84 2.66 -1.48
C GLU A 3 -26.70 1.47 -0.52
N THR A 4 -27.76 0.68 -0.36
CA THR A 4 -27.73 -0.52 0.49
C THR A 4 -26.71 -1.55 0.01
N VAL A 5 -26.55 -1.70 -1.31
CA VAL A 5 -25.52 -2.60 -1.89
C VAL A 5 -24.13 -2.05 -1.65
N TYR A 6 -23.95 -0.73 -1.77
CA TYR A 6 -22.68 -0.09 -1.46
C TYR A 6 -22.25 -0.36 -0.02
N GLN A 7 -23.15 -0.14 0.95
CA GLN A 7 -22.88 -0.38 2.36
C GLN A 7 -22.54 -1.86 2.65
N ALA A 8 -23.26 -2.80 2.01
CA ALA A 8 -22.96 -4.21 2.14
C ALA A 8 -21.58 -4.58 1.56
N MET A 9 -21.20 -3.99 0.41
CA MET A 9 -19.90 -4.20 -0.20
C MET A 9 -18.77 -3.55 0.59
N ASP A 10 -19.01 -2.43 1.29
CA ASP A 10 -18.01 -1.76 2.13
C ASP A 10 -17.55 -2.63 3.30
N LEU A 11 -18.42 -3.50 3.82
CA LEU A 11 -18.08 -4.47 4.88
C LEU A 11 -17.09 -5.56 4.42
N CYS A 12 -16.97 -5.78 3.12
CA CYS A 12 -16.09 -6.82 2.59
C CYS A 12 -14.61 -6.40 2.71
N LEU A 13 -13.80 -7.15 3.45
CA LEU A 13 -12.36 -6.92 3.65
C LEU A 13 -11.48 -7.39 2.48
N GLU A 14 -12.08 -7.93 1.41
CA GLU A 14 -11.36 -8.43 0.22
C GLU A 14 -10.32 -9.52 0.53
N CYS A 15 -10.50 -10.23 1.63
CA CYS A 15 -9.57 -11.29 2.08
C CYS A 15 -9.58 -12.54 1.17
N LYS A 16 -10.52 -12.63 0.21
CA LYS A 16 -10.68 -13.74 -0.75
C LYS A 16 -10.99 -15.12 -0.14
N ALA A 17 -11.21 -15.22 1.16
CA ALA A 17 -11.58 -16.47 1.80
C ALA A 17 -12.84 -17.08 1.20
N CYS A 18 -13.83 -16.24 0.82
CA CYS A 18 -15.03 -16.71 0.14
C CYS A 18 -14.74 -17.51 -1.15
N LYS A 19 -13.67 -17.17 -1.87
CA LYS A 19 -13.33 -17.88 -3.11
C LYS A 19 -12.82 -19.30 -2.84
N SER A 20 -12.04 -19.50 -1.79
CA SER A 20 -11.53 -20.83 -1.40
C SER A 20 -12.58 -21.71 -0.72
N GLU A 21 -13.52 -21.10 0.03
CA GLU A 21 -14.52 -21.81 0.80
C GLU A 21 -15.83 -22.09 0.00
N CYS A 22 -16.10 -21.31 -1.06
CA CYS A 22 -17.33 -21.43 -1.81
C CYS A 22 -17.28 -22.59 -2.81
N PRO A 23 -18.21 -23.57 -2.75
CA PRO A 23 -18.28 -24.66 -3.72
C PRO A 23 -18.44 -24.19 -5.17
N SER A 24 -19.08 -23.03 -5.38
CA SER A 24 -19.26 -22.40 -6.69
C SER A 24 -18.11 -21.46 -7.07
N ASN A 25 -17.03 -21.40 -6.27
CA ASN A 25 -15.84 -20.59 -6.51
C ASN A 25 -16.14 -19.09 -6.75
N VAL A 26 -17.12 -18.53 -6.00
CA VAL A 26 -17.53 -17.14 -6.12
C VAL A 26 -16.49 -16.22 -5.48
N ASP A 27 -15.91 -15.32 -6.27
CA ASP A 27 -14.92 -14.32 -5.81
C ASP A 27 -15.61 -12.99 -5.48
N MET A 28 -16.02 -12.83 -4.21
CA MET A 28 -16.69 -11.61 -3.75
C MET A 28 -15.80 -10.37 -3.87
N ALA A 29 -14.48 -10.53 -3.73
CA ALA A 29 -13.55 -9.41 -3.90
C ALA A 29 -13.59 -8.88 -5.35
N LYS A 30 -13.65 -9.77 -6.34
CA LYS A 30 -13.80 -9.39 -7.74
C LYS A 30 -15.13 -8.69 -8.01
N ILE A 31 -16.22 -9.19 -7.45
CA ILE A 31 -17.54 -8.56 -7.56
C ILE A 31 -17.51 -7.15 -6.94
N LYS A 32 -16.90 -7.01 -5.75
CA LYS A 32 -16.72 -5.70 -5.12
C LYS A 32 -15.96 -4.71 -6.01
N TYR A 33 -14.85 -5.13 -6.62
CA TYR A 33 -14.07 -4.24 -7.50
C TYR A 33 -14.89 -3.74 -8.70
N GLU A 34 -15.60 -4.64 -9.35
CA GLU A 34 -16.43 -4.27 -10.51
C GLU A 34 -17.60 -3.36 -10.11
N TYR A 35 -18.24 -3.66 -8.97
CA TYR A 35 -19.31 -2.82 -8.43
C TYR A 35 -18.80 -1.42 -8.05
N LEU A 36 -17.69 -1.32 -7.30
CA LEU A 36 -17.13 -0.04 -6.88
C LEU A 36 -16.62 0.79 -8.07
N ALA A 37 -16.07 0.15 -9.11
CA ALA A 37 -15.63 0.83 -10.31
C ALA A 37 -16.81 1.55 -11.01
N GLN A 38 -17.97 0.89 -11.09
CA GLN A 38 -19.18 1.49 -11.65
C GLN A 38 -19.75 2.57 -10.72
N TYR A 39 -19.84 2.27 -9.42
CA TYR A 39 -20.39 3.20 -8.44
C TYR A 39 -19.59 4.52 -8.39
N TYR A 40 -18.27 4.45 -8.34
CA TYR A 40 -17.42 5.64 -8.33
C TYR A 40 -17.38 6.36 -9.70
N GLY A 41 -17.64 5.65 -10.80
CA GLY A 41 -17.81 6.26 -12.12
C GLY A 41 -19.01 7.22 -12.16
N GLU A 42 -20.08 6.91 -11.42
CA GLU A 42 -21.30 7.72 -11.33
C GLU A 42 -21.23 8.80 -10.23
N HIS A 43 -20.62 8.48 -9.08
CA HIS A 43 -20.64 9.33 -7.87
C HIS A 43 -19.31 10.05 -7.58
N GLY A 44 -18.23 9.73 -8.33
CA GLY A 44 -16.90 10.23 -8.07
C GLY A 44 -16.16 9.44 -6.97
N TYR A 45 -14.83 9.60 -6.94
CA TYR A 45 -14.00 8.93 -5.95
C TYR A 45 -13.92 9.73 -4.65
N PRO A 46 -14.06 9.09 -3.47
CA PRO A 46 -13.85 9.76 -2.20
C PRO A 46 -12.37 10.16 -2.03
N ILE A 47 -12.12 11.27 -1.33
CA ILE A 47 -10.75 11.77 -1.04
C ILE A 47 -9.88 10.68 -0.42
N ARG A 48 -10.44 9.84 0.42
CA ARG A 48 -9.77 8.68 1.02
C ARG A 48 -9.12 7.78 -0.03
N SER A 49 -9.82 7.48 -1.13
CA SER A 49 -9.30 6.62 -2.21
C SER A 49 -8.08 7.21 -2.88
N TYR A 50 -8.04 8.53 -3.08
CA TYR A 50 -6.86 9.21 -3.61
C TYR A 50 -5.68 9.15 -2.65
N VAL A 51 -5.90 9.43 -1.36
CA VAL A 51 -4.85 9.40 -0.35
C VAL A 51 -4.21 8.00 -0.26
N PHE A 52 -5.02 6.95 -0.18
CA PHE A 52 -4.51 5.58 -0.13
C PHE A 52 -3.93 5.10 -1.47
N GLY A 53 -4.47 5.55 -2.60
CA GLY A 53 -3.91 5.26 -3.92
C GLY A 53 -2.52 5.85 -4.14
N TYR A 54 -2.23 7.00 -3.57
CA TYR A 54 -0.93 7.66 -3.66
C TYR A 54 -0.07 7.47 -2.41
N ILE A 55 -0.38 6.49 -1.55
CA ILE A 55 0.32 6.29 -0.28
C ILE A 55 1.84 6.12 -0.45
N GLY A 56 2.30 5.47 -1.51
CA GLY A 56 3.73 5.31 -1.78
C GLY A 56 4.46 6.64 -2.07
N VAL A 57 3.79 7.56 -2.77
CA VAL A 57 4.34 8.91 -3.03
C VAL A 57 4.30 9.74 -1.76
N LEU A 58 3.20 9.69 -1.02
CA LEU A 58 3.03 10.39 0.25
C LEU A 58 4.05 9.92 1.29
N ALA A 59 4.25 8.59 1.43
CA ALA A 59 5.24 8.00 2.33
C ALA A 59 6.66 8.43 1.97
N LYS A 60 7.00 8.49 0.67
CA LYS A 60 8.29 8.99 0.21
C LYS A 60 8.53 10.44 0.62
N ILE A 61 7.54 11.32 0.42
CA ILE A 61 7.62 12.74 0.82
C ILE A 61 7.69 12.84 2.35
N ALA A 62 6.81 12.12 3.05
CA ALA A 62 6.80 12.10 4.51
C ALA A 62 8.12 11.60 5.12
N SER A 63 8.78 10.63 4.47
CA SER A 63 10.09 10.12 4.87
C SER A 63 11.22 11.16 4.72
N ILE A 64 11.17 12.00 3.66
CA ILE A 64 12.16 13.09 3.47
C ILE A 64 12.07 14.09 4.64
N PHE A 65 10.83 14.39 5.08
CA PHE A 65 10.55 15.31 6.17
C PHE A 65 10.15 14.57 7.46
N ALA A 66 10.71 13.37 7.70
CA ALA A 66 10.30 12.47 8.78
C ALA A 66 10.11 13.12 10.16
N PRO A 67 11.00 14.01 10.66
CA PRO A 67 10.78 14.65 11.95
C PRO A 67 9.51 15.50 12.00
N ILE A 68 9.24 16.26 10.93
CA ILE A 68 8.10 17.16 10.84
C ILE A 68 6.82 16.36 10.56
N SER A 69 6.87 15.40 9.64
CA SER A 69 5.70 14.57 9.30
C SER A 69 5.24 13.71 10.49
N ASN A 70 6.17 13.18 11.28
CA ASN A 70 5.87 12.43 12.49
C ASN A 70 5.23 13.33 13.56
N TRP A 71 5.79 14.55 13.77
CA TRP A 71 5.19 15.51 14.70
C TRP A 71 3.77 15.91 14.26
N ILE A 72 3.54 16.12 12.96
CA ILE A 72 2.19 16.39 12.41
C ILE A 72 1.26 15.20 12.66
N ALA A 73 1.73 13.96 12.42
CA ALA A 73 0.94 12.75 12.59
C ALA A 73 0.57 12.47 14.07
N GLU A 74 1.42 12.87 15.02
CA GLU A 74 1.18 12.72 16.46
C GLU A 74 0.25 13.80 17.03
N ASN A 75 0.13 14.95 16.36
CA ASN A 75 -0.66 16.07 16.86
C ASN A 75 -2.16 15.69 16.90
N ARG A 76 -2.79 15.90 18.08
CA ARG A 76 -4.20 15.55 18.33
C ARG A 76 -5.16 16.23 17.35
N MET A 77 -4.91 17.50 17.02
CA MET A 77 -5.75 18.24 16.08
C MET A 77 -5.71 17.64 14.67
N ASN A 78 -4.52 17.26 14.19
CA ASN A 78 -4.38 16.61 12.89
C ASN A 78 -5.02 15.23 12.86
N ARG A 79 -4.94 14.47 13.96
CA ARG A 79 -5.62 13.17 14.09
C ARG A 79 -7.13 13.31 14.03
N TRP A 80 -7.69 14.33 14.70
CA TRP A 80 -9.11 14.66 14.59
C TRP A 80 -9.50 15.04 13.15
N LEU A 81 -8.68 15.81 12.42
CA LEU A 81 -8.91 16.12 11.01
C LEU A 81 -8.88 14.86 10.13
N LEU A 82 -7.93 13.95 10.37
CA LEU A 82 -7.83 12.68 9.64
C LEU A 82 -9.04 11.78 9.91
N ASP A 83 -9.55 11.76 11.12
CA ASP A 83 -10.79 11.04 11.45
C ASP A 83 -11.97 11.65 10.71
N ARG A 84 -12.13 12.99 10.75
CA ARG A 84 -13.26 13.69 10.15
C ARG A 84 -13.30 13.59 8.63
N PHE A 85 -12.14 13.64 7.94
CA PHE A 85 -12.06 13.70 6.47
C PHE A 85 -11.71 12.37 5.81
N LEU A 86 -10.95 11.53 6.47
CA LEU A 86 -10.46 10.26 5.92
C LEU A 86 -11.05 9.04 6.64
N GLY A 87 -11.80 9.23 7.72
CA GLY A 87 -12.35 8.13 8.52
C GLY A 87 -11.25 7.28 9.17
N ILE A 88 -10.13 7.87 9.54
CA ILE A 88 -9.05 7.22 10.28
C ILE A 88 -9.25 7.55 11.76
N ASP A 89 -9.69 6.57 12.56
CA ASP A 89 -9.98 6.73 13.99
C ASP A 89 -8.84 7.46 14.72
N GLU A 90 -9.14 8.55 15.40
CA GLU A 90 -8.18 9.39 16.12
C GLU A 90 -7.40 8.64 17.22
N ARG A 91 -7.95 7.52 17.73
CA ARG A 91 -7.29 6.67 18.75
C ARG A 91 -6.18 5.81 18.14
N ARG A 92 -6.19 5.62 16.82
CA ARG A 92 -5.20 4.79 16.12
C ARG A 92 -3.88 5.54 15.98
N LYS A 93 -2.80 4.97 16.49
CA LYS A 93 -1.46 5.51 16.24
C LYS A 93 -1.11 5.31 14.78
N LEU A 94 -0.72 6.39 14.12
CA LEU A 94 -0.18 6.31 12.76
C LEU A 94 1.26 5.78 12.80
N PRO A 95 1.67 5.01 11.79
CA PRO A 95 3.06 4.58 11.69
C PRO A 95 3.99 5.78 11.52
N GLN A 96 5.21 5.66 12.06
CA GLN A 96 6.20 6.71 11.97
C GLN A 96 7.08 6.52 10.74
N PHE A 97 7.31 7.61 10.03
CA PHE A 97 8.21 7.61 8.88
C PHE A 97 9.66 7.76 9.32
N THR A 98 10.58 7.10 8.61
CA THR A 98 12.01 7.22 8.85
C THR A 98 12.73 7.88 7.67
N SER A 99 13.70 8.75 7.98
CA SER A 99 14.60 9.32 6.97
C SER A 99 15.69 8.33 6.50
N ASN A 100 15.92 7.26 7.29
CA ASN A 100 16.83 6.17 6.95
C ASN A 100 16.07 5.02 6.30
N THR A 101 15.69 5.19 5.04
CA THR A 101 14.90 4.20 4.29
C THR A 101 15.71 2.92 4.03
N PHE A 102 15.01 1.80 3.81
CA PHE A 102 15.66 0.55 3.48
C PHE A 102 16.57 0.65 2.24
N SER A 103 16.10 1.30 1.17
CA SER A 103 16.92 1.50 -0.02
C SER A 103 18.16 2.33 0.22
N LYS A 104 18.12 3.29 1.16
CA LYS A 104 19.30 4.09 1.54
C LYS A 104 20.31 3.23 2.27
N TRP A 105 19.87 2.40 3.21
CA TRP A 105 20.68 1.42 3.89
C TRP A 105 21.28 0.40 2.92
N PHE A 106 20.46 -0.17 2.01
CA PHE A 106 20.90 -1.19 1.06
C PHE A 106 21.99 -0.70 0.10
N ARG A 107 21.99 0.57 -0.29
CA ARG A 107 23.05 1.16 -1.13
C ARG A 107 24.41 1.23 -0.44
N SER A 108 24.42 1.37 0.87
CA SER A 108 25.64 1.39 1.69
C SER A 108 26.01 0.02 2.22
N HIS A 109 25.12 -0.96 2.07
CA HIS A 109 25.35 -2.32 2.52
C HIS A 109 26.29 -3.07 1.58
N ILE A 110 27.29 -3.73 2.15
CA ILE A 110 28.22 -4.59 1.41
C ILE A 110 27.68 -6.00 1.45
N SER A 111 27.11 -6.44 0.34
CA SER A 111 26.64 -7.82 0.22
C SER A 111 27.81 -8.80 0.19
N PRO A 112 27.76 -9.90 0.95
CA PRO A 112 28.74 -10.97 0.83
C PRO A 112 28.65 -11.59 -0.57
N ASN A 113 29.79 -12.02 -1.12
CA ASN A 113 29.80 -12.73 -2.39
C ASN A 113 29.45 -14.21 -2.11
N ASN A 114 28.21 -14.59 -2.36
CA ASN A 114 27.66 -15.91 -2.06
C ASN A 114 27.47 -16.76 -3.33
N ASP A 115 27.65 -18.07 -3.21
CA ASP A 115 27.70 -19.01 -4.34
C ASP A 115 26.34 -19.64 -4.70
N LYS A 116 25.31 -19.52 -3.85
CA LYS A 116 23.99 -20.16 -4.08
C LYS A 116 23.09 -19.48 -5.10
N GLY A 117 23.55 -18.35 -5.66
CA GLY A 117 22.78 -17.59 -6.64
C GLY A 117 22.15 -16.32 -6.07
N SER A 118 21.30 -15.67 -6.87
CA SER A 118 20.73 -14.35 -6.54
C SER A 118 19.24 -14.43 -6.30
N ILE A 119 18.76 -13.71 -5.28
CA ILE A 119 17.34 -13.57 -4.92
C ILE A 119 16.96 -12.10 -5.03
N VAL A 120 15.85 -11.80 -5.71
CA VAL A 120 15.28 -10.47 -5.76
C VAL A 120 14.43 -10.25 -4.52
N LEU A 121 14.81 -9.29 -3.68
CA LEU A 121 14.02 -8.86 -2.54
C LEU A 121 13.05 -7.77 -2.98
N PHE A 122 11.76 -8.07 -2.87
CA PHE A 122 10.70 -7.09 -3.05
C PHE A 122 10.39 -6.43 -1.70
N ASN A 123 10.69 -5.15 -1.56
CA ASN A 123 10.32 -4.37 -0.39
C ASN A 123 9.09 -3.51 -0.66
N ASP A 124 8.10 -3.61 0.19
CA ASP A 124 6.88 -2.80 0.13
C ASP A 124 7.09 -1.38 0.67
N THR A 125 6.04 -0.55 0.61
CA THR A 125 6.09 0.82 1.10
C THR A 125 6.35 0.91 2.59
N PHE A 126 5.82 -0.02 3.39
CA PHE A 126 5.97 -0.02 4.85
C PHE A 126 7.40 -0.37 5.26
N SER A 127 7.95 -1.44 4.73
CA SER A 127 9.33 -1.85 4.99
C SER A 127 10.36 -0.89 4.36
N GLU A 128 9.96 -0.08 3.41
CA GLU A 128 10.85 0.96 2.85
C GLU A 128 10.91 2.22 3.72
N TYR A 129 9.76 2.75 4.17
CA TYR A 129 9.67 4.11 4.72
C TYR A 129 9.33 4.16 6.22
N GLU A 130 8.75 3.10 6.78
CA GLU A 130 8.27 3.07 8.15
C GLU A 130 9.09 2.11 9.02
N GLU A 131 9.23 0.86 8.61
CA GLU A 131 9.97 -0.18 9.35
C GLU A 131 11.07 -0.85 8.52
N PRO A 132 12.16 -0.15 8.17
CA PRO A 132 13.27 -0.72 7.39
C PRO A 132 13.96 -1.89 8.06
N SER A 133 13.86 -2.00 9.39
CA SER A 133 14.42 -3.10 10.19
C SER A 133 13.95 -4.47 9.71
N ILE A 134 12.71 -4.60 9.24
CA ILE A 134 12.15 -5.85 8.72
C ILE A 134 12.88 -6.28 7.44
N ALA A 135 13.00 -5.36 6.46
CA ALA A 135 13.68 -5.65 5.21
C ALA A 135 15.19 -5.87 5.41
N ILE A 136 15.81 -5.16 6.36
CA ILE A 136 17.21 -5.35 6.76
C ILE A 136 17.41 -6.74 7.35
N ALA A 137 16.53 -7.18 8.24
CA ALA A 137 16.60 -8.52 8.84
C ALA A 137 16.41 -9.61 7.78
N ALA A 138 15.44 -9.45 6.87
CA ALA A 138 15.23 -10.37 5.76
C ALA A 138 16.47 -10.47 4.85
N THR A 139 17.10 -9.33 4.50
CA THR A 139 18.34 -9.30 3.72
C THR A 139 19.44 -10.13 4.42
N LYS A 140 19.69 -9.86 5.70
CA LYS A 140 20.74 -10.57 6.47
C LYS A 140 20.48 -12.06 6.56
N ILE A 141 19.22 -12.50 6.72
CA ILE A 141 18.84 -13.91 6.77
C ILE A 141 19.14 -14.57 5.41
N LEU A 142 18.74 -13.95 4.31
CA LEU A 142 18.98 -14.50 2.97
C LEU A 142 20.47 -14.57 2.66
N GLU A 143 21.25 -13.58 3.04
CA GLU A 143 22.71 -13.57 2.88
C GLU A 143 23.40 -14.63 3.75
N SER A 144 22.95 -14.82 4.99
CA SER A 144 23.47 -15.89 5.87
C SER A 144 23.10 -17.29 5.35
N ALA A 145 22.00 -17.42 4.61
CA ALA A 145 21.63 -18.65 3.93
C ALA A 145 22.46 -18.92 2.65
N GLY A 146 23.32 -17.99 2.24
CA GLY A 146 24.25 -18.12 1.12
C GLY A 146 23.73 -17.58 -0.20
N TYR A 147 22.75 -16.67 -0.20
CA TYR A 147 22.22 -16.04 -1.41
C TYR A 147 22.72 -14.61 -1.56
N ASN A 148 22.86 -14.13 -2.81
CA ASN A 148 23.09 -12.73 -3.11
C ASN A 148 21.73 -12.02 -3.20
N VAL A 149 21.52 -10.98 -2.39
CA VAL A 149 20.27 -10.24 -2.41
C VAL A 149 20.36 -9.10 -3.42
N ILE A 150 19.37 -9.02 -4.30
CA ILE A 150 19.22 -7.94 -5.29
C ILE A 150 17.95 -7.17 -4.93
N LEU A 151 18.07 -5.84 -4.83
CA LEU A 151 16.92 -4.99 -4.60
C LEU A 151 16.27 -4.59 -5.94
N GLU A 152 14.95 -4.83 -6.07
CA GLU A 152 14.19 -4.34 -7.22
C GLU A 152 14.20 -2.80 -7.23
N ARG A 153 14.66 -2.22 -8.36
CA ARG A 153 14.77 -0.75 -8.51
C ARG A 153 13.42 -0.07 -8.74
N LYS A 154 12.50 -0.75 -9.39
CA LYS A 154 11.14 -0.25 -9.61
C LYS A 154 10.31 -0.64 -8.40
N LYS A 155 10.20 0.23 -7.43
CA LYS A 155 9.35 0.03 -6.26
C LYS A 155 7.90 -0.06 -6.69
N VAL A 156 7.41 -1.27 -6.66
CA VAL A 156 6.05 -1.58 -7.04
C VAL A 156 5.23 -1.79 -5.78
N CYS A 157 5.03 -0.72 -5.00
CA CYS A 157 3.77 -0.65 -4.25
C CYS A 157 2.61 -0.33 -5.23
N TYR A 158 2.79 -0.79 -6.49
CA TYR A 158 1.88 -0.57 -7.59
C TYR A 158 0.63 -1.44 -7.48
N LEU A 159 0.52 -2.36 -6.53
CA LEU A 159 -0.71 -3.13 -6.42
C LEU A 159 -1.88 -2.23 -6.00
N LEU A 160 -1.69 -1.32 -5.06
CA LEU A 160 -2.69 -0.30 -4.73
C LEU A 160 -2.74 0.82 -5.78
N ASP A 161 -1.60 1.34 -6.18
CA ASP A 161 -1.49 2.41 -7.19
C ASP A 161 -1.96 1.92 -8.58
N TRP A 162 -1.66 0.66 -8.94
CA TRP A 162 -2.10 0.04 -10.19
C TRP A 162 -3.58 -0.31 -10.16
N ALA A 163 -4.13 -0.79 -9.04
CA ALA A 163 -5.57 -1.04 -8.91
C ALA A 163 -6.37 0.26 -8.98
N VAL A 164 -5.90 1.34 -8.36
CA VAL A 164 -6.50 2.67 -8.46
C VAL A 164 -6.33 3.24 -9.87
N LYS A 165 -5.14 3.13 -10.47
CA LYS A 165 -4.89 3.58 -11.86
C LYS A 165 -5.64 2.75 -12.88
N LEU A 166 -5.78 1.43 -12.72
CA LEU A 166 -6.58 0.60 -13.62
C LEU A 166 -8.07 0.94 -13.55
N SER A 167 -8.59 1.19 -12.36
CA SER A 167 -9.98 1.66 -12.25
C SER A 167 -10.16 3.03 -12.87
N MET A 168 -9.21 3.95 -12.68
CA MET A 168 -9.21 5.27 -13.34
C MET A 168 -8.96 5.18 -14.85
N GLN A 169 -8.10 4.27 -15.31
CA GLN A 169 -7.79 4.09 -16.74
C GLN A 169 -8.92 3.40 -17.50
N LYS A 170 -9.66 2.48 -16.87
CA LYS A 170 -10.91 1.95 -17.44
C LYS A 170 -11.97 3.05 -17.59
N ILE A 171 -12.05 3.98 -16.63
CA ILE A 171 -12.96 5.13 -16.70
C ILE A 171 -12.54 6.08 -17.82
N LEU A 172 -11.25 6.38 -17.96
CA LEU A 172 -10.74 7.18 -19.10
C LEU A 172 -11.01 6.50 -20.44
N TYR A 173 -10.88 5.17 -20.51
CA TYR A 173 -11.18 4.41 -21.73
C TYR A 173 -12.67 4.40 -22.08
N MET A 174 -13.55 4.35 -21.08
CA MET A 174 -15.01 4.48 -21.28
C MET A 174 -15.46 5.88 -21.64
N LEU A 175 -14.70 6.91 -21.29
CA LEU A 175 -14.99 8.30 -21.67
C LEU A 175 -14.45 8.68 -23.06
N MET A 176 -13.59 7.86 -23.66
CA MET A 176 -13.00 8.06 -25.00
C MET A 176 -13.64 7.20 -26.09
N VAL A 177 -14.61 6.33 -25.76
CA VAL A 177 -15.42 5.53 -26.69
C VAL A 177 -16.88 5.95 -26.57
#